data_9b14bb80e305c1c76bbd28ab52613a7c
#
_entry.id   9b14bb80e305c1c76bbd28ab52613a7c
#
_cell.length_a   1.000
_cell.length_b   1.000
_cell.length_c   1.000
_cell.angle_alpha   90.00
_cell.angle_beta   90.00
_cell.angle_gamma   90.00
#
_symmetry.space_group_name_H-M   'P 1'
#
loop_
_entity.id
_entity.type
_entity.pdbx_description
1 polymer ?
#
loop_
_entity_poly.entity_id
_entity_poly.type
_entity_poly.pdbx_seq_one_letter_code
_entity_poly.pdbx_strand_id
1 'polypeptide(L)'
;IYSHYKHTMYVEPLDETRKILEEKYPEYLGEFDKLYKKTSAHLFNMFVMKKEVLDAYCTWLFDILFELEKRIDPSQYDSFHARYLGRISERLLDVWIDKNNLKYEEVKLMDMQKINWFQKGKSFLVAKFTGKKYKKSF
;
A
#
# COMPACT_ATOMS: atom_id res chain seq x y z
N ILE A 1 -4.55 -2.64 -8.91
CA ILE A 1 -3.79 -1.87 -7.88
C ILE A 1 -2.45 -1.43 -8.46
N TYR A 2 -1.63 -2.31 -9.00
CA TYR A 2 -0.30 -1.96 -9.54
C TYR A 2 -0.36 -0.88 -10.62
N SER A 3 -1.24 -1.03 -11.62
CA SER A 3 -1.39 -0.05 -12.70
C SER A 3 -1.74 1.34 -12.17
N HIS A 4 -2.66 1.43 -11.21
CA HIS A 4 -3.01 2.70 -10.58
C HIS A 4 -1.80 3.32 -9.84
N TYR A 5 -1.10 2.52 -9.05
CA TYR A 5 0.08 2.97 -8.30
C TYR A 5 1.18 3.49 -9.25
N LYS A 6 1.50 2.73 -10.29
CA LYS A 6 2.51 3.09 -11.29
C LYS A 6 2.23 4.45 -11.95
N HIS A 7 0.96 4.77 -12.23
CA HIS A 7 0.62 6.05 -12.86
C HIS A 7 0.57 7.22 -11.89
N THR A 8 0.26 6.97 -10.61
CA THR A 8 0.00 8.04 -9.63
C THR A 8 1.13 8.25 -8.64
N MET A 9 1.98 7.25 -8.43
CA MET A 9 3.08 7.23 -7.45
C MET A 9 4.40 6.82 -8.11
N TYR A 10 5.49 6.92 -7.39
CA TYR A 10 6.74 6.26 -7.77
C TYR A 10 6.61 4.76 -7.47
N VAL A 11 6.93 3.92 -8.46
CA VAL A 11 6.74 2.47 -8.36
C VAL A 11 7.87 1.77 -7.61
N GLU A 12 9.04 2.39 -7.56
CA GLU A 12 10.25 1.84 -6.95
C GLU A 12 10.02 1.25 -5.53
N PRO A 13 9.34 1.93 -4.57
CA PRO A 13 9.10 1.34 -3.26
C PRO A 13 8.28 0.05 -3.32
N LEU A 14 7.38 -0.07 -4.29
CA LEU A 14 6.56 -1.25 -4.46
C LEU A 14 7.37 -2.42 -5.02
N ASP A 15 8.24 -2.14 -5.98
CA ASP A 15 9.12 -3.14 -6.59
C ASP A 15 10.22 -3.61 -5.61
N GLU A 16 10.78 -2.69 -4.80
CA GLU A 16 11.71 -3.05 -3.73
C GLU A 16 11.05 -3.87 -2.62
N THR A 17 9.80 -3.55 -2.26
CA THR A 17 9.03 -4.37 -1.30
C THR A 17 8.88 -5.81 -1.82
N ARG A 18 8.63 -6.00 -3.11
CA ARG A 18 8.56 -7.32 -3.72
C ARG A 18 9.87 -8.11 -3.57
N LYS A 19 11.01 -7.45 -3.80
CA LYS A 19 12.35 -8.07 -3.63
C LYS A 19 12.60 -8.44 -2.16
N ILE A 20 12.24 -7.57 -1.21
CA ILE A 20 12.37 -7.85 0.22
C ILE A 20 11.54 -9.09 0.60
N LEU A 21 10.31 -9.20 0.09
CA LEU A 21 9.50 -10.39 0.30
C LEU A 21 10.14 -11.65 -0.31
N GLU A 22 10.68 -11.55 -1.51
CA GLU A 22 11.37 -12.66 -2.17
C GLU A 22 12.60 -13.15 -1.35
N GLU A 23 13.33 -12.23 -0.76
CA GLU A 23 14.54 -12.50 0.02
C GLU A 23 14.24 -13.03 1.44
N LYS A 24 13.26 -12.44 2.14
CA LYS A 24 13.03 -12.67 3.58
C LYS A 24 11.77 -13.46 3.88
N TYR A 25 10.76 -13.38 3.02
CA TYR A 25 9.42 -13.93 3.24
C TYR A 25 8.83 -14.51 1.95
N PRO A 26 9.53 -15.44 1.27
CA PRO A 26 9.12 -15.94 -0.05
C PRO A 26 7.73 -16.57 -0.05
N GLU A 27 7.26 -17.06 1.10
CA GLU A 27 5.92 -17.62 1.27
C GLU A 27 4.78 -16.58 1.16
N TYR A 28 5.09 -15.27 1.25
CA TYR A 28 4.13 -14.19 1.07
C TYR A 28 4.07 -13.65 -0.37
N LEU A 29 5.06 -13.99 -1.19
CA LEU A 29 5.22 -13.45 -2.54
C LEU A 29 4.01 -13.71 -3.44
N GLY A 30 3.43 -14.92 -3.33
CA GLY A 30 2.26 -15.30 -4.10
C GLY A 30 1.05 -14.41 -3.83
N GLU A 31 0.80 -14.08 -2.57
CA GLU A 31 -0.33 -13.20 -2.19
C GLU A 31 -0.04 -11.73 -2.56
N PHE A 32 1.21 -11.30 -2.47
CA PHE A 32 1.62 -9.98 -2.92
C PHE A 32 1.43 -9.82 -4.44
N ASP A 33 1.83 -10.80 -5.24
CA ASP A 33 1.63 -10.79 -6.69
C ASP A 33 0.14 -10.86 -7.09
N LYS A 34 -0.71 -11.55 -6.30
CA LYS A 34 -2.16 -11.53 -6.47
C LYS A 34 -2.75 -10.16 -6.19
N LEU A 35 -2.28 -9.46 -5.13
CA LEU A 35 -2.71 -8.11 -4.80
C LEU A 35 -2.53 -7.14 -5.97
N TYR A 36 -1.45 -7.27 -6.73
CA TYR A 36 -1.19 -6.42 -7.90
C TYR A 36 -2.28 -6.52 -8.97
N LYS A 37 -2.89 -7.69 -9.10
CA LYS A 37 -3.94 -7.97 -10.08
C LYS A 37 -5.34 -7.54 -9.59
N LYS A 38 -5.52 -7.38 -8.27
CA LYS A 38 -6.80 -6.93 -7.69
C LYS A 38 -7.14 -5.50 -8.11
N THR A 39 -8.43 -5.19 -8.21
CA THR A 39 -8.96 -3.85 -8.48
C THR A 39 -9.28 -3.07 -7.22
N SER A 40 -9.43 -3.75 -6.09
CA SER A 40 -9.70 -3.19 -4.76
C SER A 40 -8.83 -3.84 -3.69
N ALA A 41 -8.60 -3.12 -2.59
CA ALA A 41 -7.89 -3.58 -1.40
C ALA A 41 -8.25 -2.68 -0.21
N HIS A 42 -7.94 -3.12 1.01
CA HIS A 42 -8.05 -2.29 2.21
C HIS A 42 -6.85 -1.35 2.28
N LEU A 43 -7.00 -0.13 1.71
CA LEU A 43 -5.90 0.84 1.56
C LEU A 43 -5.81 1.83 2.73
N PHE A 44 -6.32 1.48 3.88
CA PHE A 44 -6.16 2.29 5.10
C PHE A 44 -5.67 1.41 6.23
N ASN A 45 -4.74 1.92 7.03
CA ASN A 45 -4.25 1.22 8.24
C ASN A 45 -5.27 1.35 9.38
N MET A 46 -6.54 0.99 9.11
CA MET A 46 -7.64 1.03 10.08
C MET A 46 -8.16 -0.38 10.31
N PHE A 47 -7.79 -0.96 11.44
CA PHE A 47 -8.18 -2.31 11.83
C PHE A 47 -8.26 -2.45 13.34
N VAL A 48 -9.00 -3.45 13.80
CA VAL A 48 -9.02 -3.92 15.18
C VAL A 48 -8.63 -5.38 15.18
N MET A 49 -7.60 -5.73 15.90
CA MET A 49 -7.05 -7.08 15.98
C MET A 49 -6.89 -7.50 17.44
N LYS A 50 -6.92 -8.82 17.70
CA LYS A 50 -6.45 -9.36 18.98
C LYS A 50 -4.97 -9.05 19.15
N LYS A 51 -4.52 -8.86 20.39
CA LYS A 51 -3.14 -8.45 20.67
C LYS A 51 -2.10 -9.37 20.02
N GLU A 52 -2.27 -10.68 20.13
CA GLU A 52 -1.32 -11.65 19.59
C GLU A 52 -1.21 -11.58 18.07
N VAL A 53 -2.35 -11.35 17.41
CA VAL A 53 -2.44 -11.18 15.94
C VAL A 53 -1.77 -9.86 15.53
N LEU A 54 -2.01 -8.80 16.29
CA LEU A 54 -1.39 -7.49 16.06
C LEU A 54 0.12 -7.55 16.22
N ASP A 55 0.60 -8.18 17.30
CA ASP A 55 2.02 -8.30 17.59
C ASP A 55 2.75 -9.07 16.47
N ALA A 56 2.16 -10.16 15.99
CA ALA A 56 2.70 -10.94 14.86
C ALA A 56 2.70 -10.13 13.56
N TYR A 57 1.60 -9.45 13.26
CA TYR A 57 1.50 -8.58 12.08
C TYR A 57 2.52 -7.44 12.11
N CYS A 58 2.60 -6.73 13.22
CA CYS A 58 3.53 -5.61 13.36
C CYS A 58 4.99 -6.06 13.27
N THR A 59 5.33 -7.19 13.86
CA THR A 59 6.69 -7.74 13.77
C THR A 59 7.08 -7.99 12.31
N TRP A 60 6.23 -8.66 11.55
CA TRP A 60 6.45 -8.91 10.13
C TRP A 60 6.46 -7.61 9.29
N LEU A 61 5.48 -6.74 9.52
CA LEU A 61 5.34 -5.49 8.78
C LEU A 61 6.55 -4.57 8.96
N PHE A 62 6.95 -4.33 10.20
CA PHE A 62 8.05 -3.41 10.49
C PHE A 62 9.41 -3.94 10.06
N ASP A 63 9.63 -5.26 10.07
CA ASP A 63 10.86 -5.83 9.51
C ASP A 63 10.98 -5.54 8.01
N ILE A 64 9.87 -5.60 7.27
CA ILE A 64 9.84 -5.23 5.85
C ILE A 64 10.04 -3.71 5.67
N LEU A 65 9.32 -2.89 6.43
CA LEU A 65 9.37 -1.44 6.29
C LEU A 65 10.74 -0.85 6.64
N PHE A 66 11.40 -1.35 7.69
CA PHE A 66 12.76 -0.93 8.05
C PHE A 66 13.80 -1.37 7.03
N GLU A 67 13.60 -2.53 6.40
CA GLU A 67 14.48 -2.94 5.31
C GLU A 67 14.25 -2.07 4.06
N LEU A 68 13.00 -1.75 3.74
CA LEU A 68 12.65 -0.86 2.64
C LEU A 68 13.22 0.56 2.85
N GLU A 69 13.17 1.08 4.08
CA GLU A 69 13.73 2.39 4.44
C GLU A 69 15.23 2.49 4.15
N LYS A 70 15.98 1.41 4.31
CA LYS A 70 17.42 1.36 4.01
C LYS A 70 17.71 1.36 2.50
N ARG A 71 16.76 0.86 1.68
CA ARG A 71 16.95 0.69 0.23
C ARG A 71 16.50 1.88 -0.59
N ILE A 72 15.64 2.73 -0.03
CA ILE A 72 15.07 3.90 -0.72
C ILE A 72 15.64 5.18 -0.13
N ASP A 73 16.21 6.02 -0.99
CA ASP A 73 16.59 7.39 -0.61
C ASP A 73 15.39 8.34 -0.74
N PRO A 74 14.78 8.80 0.36
CA PRO A 74 13.64 9.68 0.31
C PRO A 74 13.98 11.12 -0.12
N SER A 75 15.25 11.50 -0.20
CA SER A 75 15.68 12.86 -0.52
C SER A 75 15.26 13.31 -1.92
N GLN A 76 15.07 12.36 -2.84
CA GLN A 76 14.59 12.61 -4.21
C GLN A 76 13.06 12.74 -4.32
N TYR A 77 12.32 12.54 -3.24
CA TYR A 77 10.86 12.61 -3.23
C TYR A 77 10.38 13.94 -2.64
N ASP A 78 9.29 14.46 -3.17
CA ASP A 78 8.56 15.53 -2.51
C ASP A 78 7.86 15.00 -1.22
N SER A 79 7.38 15.91 -0.38
CA SER A 79 6.76 15.57 0.91
C SER A 79 5.56 14.62 0.78
N PHE A 80 4.87 14.63 -0.37
CA PHE A 80 3.77 13.72 -0.63
C PHE A 80 4.28 12.30 -0.92
N HIS A 81 5.33 12.16 -1.74
CA HIS A 81 5.89 10.86 -2.12
C HIS A 81 6.81 10.27 -1.04
N ALA A 82 7.45 11.09 -0.20
CA ALA A 82 8.25 10.64 0.95
C ALA A 82 7.44 9.80 1.96
N ARG A 83 6.11 9.79 1.87
CA ARG A 83 5.21 8.93 2.67
C ARG A 83 5.08 7.50 2.13
N TYR A 84 6.03 7.02 1.33
CA TYR A 84 5.97 5.71 0.68
C TYR A 84 5.84 4.54 1.67
N LEU A 85 6.50 4.59 2.84
CA LEU A 85 6.39 3.55 3.87
C LEU A 85 4.94 3.36 4.33
N GLY A 86 4.22 4.46 4.61
CA GLY A 86 2.81 4.39 4.98
C GLY A 86 1.94 3.82 3.86
N ARG A 87 2.22 4.16 2.60
CA ARG A 87 1.49 3.59 1.45
C ARG A 87 1.78 2.13 1.20
N ILE A 88 3.00 1.69 1.46
CA ILE A 88 3.35 0.26 1.37
C ILE A 88 2.66 -0.51 2.50
N SER A 89 2.69 0.01 3.74
CA SER A 89 2.03 -0.66 4.87
C SER A 89 0.54 -0.90 4.64
N GLU A 90 -0.18 0.07 4.03
CA GLU A 90 -1.59 -0.09 3.68
C GLU A 90 -1.86 -1.27 2.73
N ARG A 91 -0.90 -1.63 1.90
CA ARG A 91 -1.04 -2.74 0.94
C ARG A 91 -0.64 -4.08 1.52
N LEU A 92 0.25 -4.08 2.49
CA LEU A 92 0.75 -5.30 3.11
C LEU A 92 -0.27 -5.95 4.06
N LEU A 93 -1.28 -5.20 4.52
CA LEU A 93 -2.34 -5.75 5.38
C LEU A 93 -3.08 -6.91 4.71
N ASP A 94 -3.58 -6.71 3.49
CA ASP A 94 -4.30 -7.75 2.75
C ASP A 94 -3.42 -8.95 2.45
N VAL A 95 -2.14 -8.70 2.10
CA VAL A 95 -1.16 -9.78 1.86
C VAL A 95 -0.99 -10.66 3.09
N TRP A 96 -0.90 -10.02 4.27
CA TRP A 96 -0.72 -10.74 5.52
C TRP A 96 -1.98 -11.51 5.94
N ILE A 97 -3.16 -10.89 5.78
CA ILE A 97 -4.46 -11.53 6.06
C ILE A 97 -4.66 -12.75 5.17
N ASP A 98 -4.48 -12.59 3.85
CA ASP A 98 -4.69 -13.65 2.86
C ASP A 98 -3.72 -14.82 3.09
N LYS A 99 -2.43 -14.52 3.33
CA LYS A 99 -1.41 -15.55 3.58
C LYS A 99 -1.67 -16.36 4.83
N ASN A 100 -2.14 -15.72 5.90
CA ASN A 100 -2.41 -16.37 7.18
C ASN A 100 -3.85 -16.93 7.28
N ASN A 101 -4.63 -16.85 6.20
CA ASN A 101 -6.03 -17.33 6.14
C ASN A 101 -6.90 -16.79 7.29
N LEU A 102 -6.71 -15.53 7.64
CA LEU A 102 -7.45 -14.91 8.73
C LEU A 102 -8.87 -14.57 8.31
N LYS A 103 -9.81 -14.86 9.19
CA LYS A 103 -11.20 -14.41 9.04
C LYS A 103 -11.29 -12.98 9.56
N TYR A 104 -11.93 -12.10 8.79
CA TYR A 104 -12.20 -10.71 9.16
C TYR A 104 -13.61 -10.30 8.77
N GLU A 105 -14.08 -9.23 9.37
CA GLU A 105 -15.34 -8.56 9.02
C GLU A 105 -15.06 -7.12 8.63
N GLU A 106 -15.69 -6.66 7.57
CA GLU A 106 -15.60 -5.27 7.15
C GLU A 106 -16.60 -4.42 7.94
N VAL A 107 -16.09 -3.37 8.58
CA VAL A 107 -16.93 -2.37 9.26
C VAL A 107 -17.16 -1.22 8.31
N LYS A 108 -18.44 -0.85 8.13
CA LYS A 108 -18.82 0.27 7.26
C LYS A 108 -18.18 1.57 7.75
N LEU A 109 -17.29 2.13 6.96
CA LEU A 109 -16.74 3.46 7.19
C LEU A 109 -17.81 4.52 6.88
N MET A 110 -18.04 5.45 7.82
CA MET A 110 -18.87 6.62 7.60
C MET A 110 -17.94 7.82 7.34
N ASP A 111 -17.79 8.18 6.07
CA ASP A 111 -17.03 9.37 5.70
C ASP A 111 -17.86 10.62 5.97
N MET A 112 -17.37 11.50 6.84
CA MET A 112 -18.02 12.77 7.16
C MET A 112 -17.74 13.88 6.14
N GLN A 113 -16.78 13.65 5.24
CA GLN A 113 -16.42 14.61 4.19
C GLN A 113 -16.96 14.17 2.83
N LYS A 114 -17.58 15.09 2.09
CA LYS A 114 -18.03 14.82 0.73
C LYS A 114 -16.82 14.76 -0.22
N ILE A 115 -16.58 13.60 -0.80
CA ILE A 115 -15.52 13.42 -1.80
C ILE A 115 -15.97 14.05 -3.13
N ASN A 116 -15.15 14.92 -3.70
CA ASN A 116 -15.36 15.42 -5.04
C ASN A 116 -14.88 14.41 -6.09
N TRP A 117 -15.76 13.46 -6.44
CA TRP A 117 -15.46 12.38 -7.39
C TRP A 117 -15.07 12.89 -8.78
N PHE A 118 -15.63 14.02 -9.22
CA PHE A 118 -15.26 14.59 -10.51
C PHE A 118 -13.81 15.08 -10.53
N GLN A 119 -13.38 15.80 -9.48
CA GLN A 119 -11.99 16.25 -9.37
C GLN A 119 -11.03 15.06 -9.26
N LYS A 120 -11.40 14.03 -8.49
CA LYS A 120 -10.61 12.81 -8.35
C LYS A 120 -10.44 12.08 -9.68
N GLY A 121 -11.51 11.90 -10.43
CA GLY A 121 -11.50 11.27 -11.76
C GLY A 121 -10.66 12.07 -12.77
N LYS A 122 -10.83 13.40 -12.83
CA LYS A 122 -10.02 14.27 -13.69
C LYS A 122 -8.53 14.16 -13.37
N SER A 123 -8.16 14.20 -12.11
CA SER A 123 -6.75 14.09 -11.67
C SER A 123 -6.13 12.74 -12.04
N PHE A 124 -6.92 11.65 -11.93
CA PHE A 124 -6.48 10.33 -12.38
C PHE A 124 -6.25 10.28 -13.89
N LEU A 125 -7.17 10.79 -14.70
CA LEU A 125 -7.00 10.83 -16.15
C LEU A 125 -5.77 11.66 -16.56
N VAL A 126 -5.57 12.82 -15.95
CA VAL A 126 -4.38 13.64 -16.19
C VAL A 126 -3.11 12.85 -15.84
N ALA A 127 -3.05 12.21 -14.68
CA ALA A 127 -1.88 11.41 -14.28
C ALA A 127 -1.61 10.26 -15.27
N LYS A 128 -2.66 9.58 -15.73
CA LYS A 128 -2.56 8.45 -16.66
C LYS A 128 -2.03 8.87 -18.05
N PHE A 129 -2.50 9.99 -18.60
CA PHE A 129 -2.15 10.41 -19.95
C PHE A 129 -0.92 11.33 -20.03
N THR A 130 -0.59 12.06 -18.97
CA THR A 130 0.52 13.02 -18.98
C THR A 130 1.75 12.53 -18.22
N GLY A 131 1.65 11.41 -17.52
CA GLY A 131 2.73 10.90 -16.64
C GLY A 131 2.99 11.77 -15.38
N LYS A 132 2.20 12.82 -15.16
CA LYS A 132 2.33 13.66 -13.96
C LYS A 132 1.81 12.94 -12.73
N LYS A 133 2.68 12.75 -11.73
CA LYS A 133 2.32 12.09 -10.47
C LYS A 133 1.39 12.99 -9.62
N TYR A 134 0.68 12.39 -8.68
CA TYR A 134 -0.13 13.15 -7.72
C TYR A 134 0.76 14.02 -6.83
N LYS A 135 0.23 15.18 -6.43
CA LYS A 135 0.92 16.10 -5.50
C LYS A 135 0.20 16.21 -4.14
N LYS A 136 -0.99 15.64 -4.03
CA LYS A 136 -1.81 15.65 -2.80
C LYS A 136 -2.81 14.49 -2.79
N SER A 137 -3.29 14.13 -1.60
CA SER A 137 -4.43 13.23 -1.42
C SER A 137 -5.76 13.94 -1.75
N PHE A 138 -6.78 13.16 -2.10
CA PHE A 138 -8.14 13.63 -2.39
C PHE A 138 -9.11 13.08 -1.36
#